data_d6baa2edfa8ee9cbbc57941574b5ce8e
#
_entry.id   d6baa2edfa8ee9cbbc57941574b5ce8e
#
_cell.length_a   1.000
_cell.length_b   1.000
_cell.length_c   1.000
_cell.angle_alpha   90.00
_cell.angle_beta   90.00
_cell.angle_gamma   90.00
#
_symmetry.space_group_name_H-M   'P 1'
#
loop_
_entity.id
_entity.type
_entity.pdbx_description
1 polymer ?
#
loop_
_entity_poly.entity_id
_entity_poly.type
_entity_poly.pdbx_seq_one_letter_code
_entity_poly.pdbx_strand_id
1 'polypeptide(L)'
;MSDLWERSDRALCTHPGWSTLHGWGAVASSFAALFQNGQALQFILTDQRVEIAGDLAWVSLDENLLGDQGGSTVAALNLFARDSHGQWHLVGHHGSPVNLARD
;
A
#
# COMPACT_ATOMS: atom_id res chain seq x y z
N MET A 1 -0.33 11.89 -1.52
CA MET A 1 -0.37 10.65 -0.72
C MET A 1 -1.20 10.81 0.54
N SER A 2 -0.94 11.84 1.36
CA SER A 2 -1.68 11.99 2.61
C SER A 2 -3.16 12.25 2.41
N ASP A 3 -3.56 12.83 1.28
CA ASP A 3 -4.98 13.11 1.03
C ASP A 3 -5.78 11.86 0.69
N LEU A 4 -5.11 10.79 0.26
CA LEU A 4 -5.79 9.54 -0.07
C LEU A 4 -6.19 8.77 1.18
N TRP A 5 -5.41 8.87 2.24
CA TRP A 5 -5.59 8.09 3.45
C TRP A 5 -6.69 8.64 4.34
N GLU A 6 -7.44 7.74 4.98
CA GLU A 6 -8.30 8.12 6.08
C GLU A 6 -7.42 8.37 7.30
N ARG A 7 -7.53 9.55 7.89
CA ARG A 7 -6.67 9.93 9.01
C ARG A 7 -7.34 9.53 10.32
N SER A 8 -7.33 8.25 10.62
CA SER A 8 -8.05 7.71 11.76
C SER A 8 -7.21 6.66 12.47
N ASP A 9 -7.70 6.23 13.63
CA ASP A 9 -7.03 5.20 14.41
C ASP A 9 -7.13 3.83 13.76
N ARG A 10 -8.06 3.63 12.85
CA ARG A 10 -8.21 2.32 12.19
C ARG A 10 -7.34 2.17 10.96
N ALA A 11 -6.65 3.21 10.53
CA ALA A 11 -5.72 3.10 9.41
C ALA A 11 -4.62 2.10 9.75
N LEU A 12 -4.26 1.24 8.81
CA LEU A 12 -3.21 0.27 9.04
C LEU A 12 -2.33 0.15 7.80
N CYS A 13 -1.09 -0.22 8.02
CA CYS A 13 -0.14 -0.34 6.93
C CYS A 13 0.93 -1.36 7.29
N THR A 14 1.21 -2.28 6.38
CA THR A 14 2.31 -3.21 6.51
C THR A 14 3.19 -3.06 5.28
N HIS A 15 4.37 -2.47 5.47
CA HIS A 15 5.37 -2.42 4.41
C HIS A 15 6.05 -3.78 4.29
N PRO A 16 6.59 -4.13 3.12
CA PRO A 16 7.25 -5.44 2.97
C PRO A 16 8.34 -5.62 4.01
N GLY A 17 8.23 -6.69 4.79
CA GLY A 17 9.20 -7.00 5.83
C GLY A 17 8.98 -6.30 7.16
N TRP A 18 7.96 -5.45 7.27
CA TRP A 18 7.67 -4.71 8.49
C TRP A 18 6.56 -5.39 9.30
N SER A 19 6.54 -5.09 10.59
CA SER A 19 5.34 -5.36 11.39
C SER A 19 4.24 -4.37 11.00
N THR A 20 3.00 -4.74 11.26
CA THR A 20 1.87 -3.89 10.93
C THR A 20 1.83 -2.65 11.82
N LEU A 21 1.63 -1.51 11.18
CA LEU A 21 1.47 -0.23 11.87
C LEU A 21 0.00 0.13 11.94
N HIS A 22 -0.41 0.67 13.07
CA HIS A 22 -1.80 1.02 13.33
C HIS A 22 -1.93 2.51 13.63
N GLY A 23 -2.95 3.13 13.06
CA GLY A 23 -3.24 4.54 13.27
C GLY A 23 -2.51 5.44 12.31
N TRP A 24 -3.17 6.53 11.94
CA TRP A 24 -2.63 7.44 10.91
C TRP A 24 -1.26 8.00 11.28
N GLY A 25 -1.04 8.33 12.57
CA GLY A 25 0.25 8.88 12.97
C GLY A 25 1.42 7.97 12.66
N ALA A 26 1.29 6.69 13.01
CA ALA A 26 2.35 5.72 12.74
C ALA A 26 2.52 5.50 11.26
N VAL A 27 1.40 5.40 10.53
CA VAL A 27 1.43 5.18 9.09
C VAL A 27 2.12 6.36 8.39
N ALA A 28 1.74 7.58 8.73
CA ALA A 28 2.32 8.77 8.12
C ALA A 28 3.82 8.87 8.38
N SER A 29 4.24 8.57 9.61
CA SER A 29 5.65 8.60 9.95
C SER A 29 6.46 7.60 9.14
N SER A 30 5.90 6.41 8.90
CA SER A 30 6.61 5.39 8.13
C SER A 30 6.82 5.82 6.69
N PHE A 31 5.80 6.43 6.06
CA PHE A 31 5.95 6.91 4.69
C PHE A 31 6.95 8.05 4.61
N ALA A 32 6.94 8.95 5.59
CA ALA A 32 7.92 10.02 5.61
C ALA A 32 9.35 9.48 5.67
N ALA A 33 9.56 8.46 6.50
CA ALA A 33 10.88 7.84 6.60
C ALA A 33 11.31 7.17 5.30
N LEU A 34 10.38 6.48 4.64
CA LEU A 34 10.69 5.83 3.36
C LEU A 34 11.04 6.85 2.28
N PHE A 35 10.30 7.96 2.23
CA PHE A 35 10.55 8.98 1.22
C PHE A 35 11.86 9.70 1.45
N GLN A 36 12.32 9.82 2.70
CA GLN A 36 13.59 10.47 3.00
C GLN A 36 14.78 9.67 2.51
N ASN A 37 14.62 8.39 2.27
CA ASN A 37 15.72 7.59 1.74
C ASN A 37 16.03 7.90 0.29
N GLY A 38 15.14 8.60 -0.41
CA GLY A 38 15.46 9.29 -1.64
C GLY A 38 15.83 8.43 -2.84
N GLN A 39 15.52 7.16 -2.84
CA GLN A 39 15.84 6.34 -4.00
C GLN A 39 14.78 6.51 -5.08
N ALA A 40 15.22 6.78 -6.28
CA ALA A 40 14.32 6.85 -7.42
C ALA A 40 14.02 5.43 -7.88
N LEU A 41 12.79 4.99 -7.63
CA LEU A 41 12.34 3.69 -8.07
C LEU A 41 11.20 3.88 -9.07
N GLN A 42 11.15 2.98 -10.03
CA GLN A 42 10.03 2.92 -10.95
C GLN A 42 9.11 1.79 -10.53
N PHE A 43 7.83 2.08 -10.55
CA PHE A 43 6.80 1.09 -10.23
C PHE A 43 5.99 0.79 -11.47
N ILE A 44 5.83 -0.49 -11.76
CA ILE A 44 4.93 -0.94 -12.82
C ILE A 44 3.89 -1.82 -12.15
N LEU A 45 2.62 -1.43 -12.27
CA LEU A 45 1.52 -2.12 -11.61
C LEU A 45 0.90 -3.11 -12.56
N THR A 46 0.75 -4.36 -12.11
CA THR A 46 0.15 -5.42 -12.92
C THR A 46 -0.85 -6.20 -12.10
N ASP A 47 -1.70 -6.96 -12.77
CA ASP A 47 -2.68 -7.86 -12.16
C ASP A 47 -3.61 -7.14 -11.19
N GLN A 48 -4.07 -5.96 -11.56
CA GLN A 48 -4.95 -5.18 -10.71
C GLN A 48 -6.35 -5.78 -10.72
N ARG A 49 -6.89 -6.03 -9.54
CA ARG A 49 -8.24 -6.53 -9.36
C ARG A 49 -8.95 -5.69 -8.32
N VAL A 50 -10.15 -5.21 -8.65
CA VAL A 50 -10.93 -4.34 -7.78
C VAL A 50 -12.23 -5.02 -7.43
N GLU A 51 -12.57 -5.04 -6.14
CA GLU A 51 -13.84 -5.55 -5.64
C GLU A 51 -14.46 -4.50 -4.75
N ILE A 52 -15.77 -4.37 -4.83
CA ILE A 52 -16.51 -3.38 -4.04
C ILE A 52 -17.65 -4.09 -3.34
N ALA A 53 -17.79 -3.85 -2.04
CA ALA A 53 -18.88 -4.39 -1.23
C ALA A 53 -19.39 -3.27 -0.34
N GLY A 54 -20.49 -2.62 -0.72
CA GLY A 54 -21.05 -1.51 0.04
C GLY A 54 -20.09 -0.35 0.12
N ASP A 55 -19.73 0.04 1.33
CA ASP A 55 -18.82 1.15 1.57
C ASP A 55 -17.37 0.70 1.73
N LEU A 56 -17.07 -0.52 1.35
CA LEU A 56 -15.74 -1.08 1.41
C LEU A 56 -15.31 -1.53 0.03
N ALA A 57 -14.06 -1.28 -0.32
CA ALA A 57 -13.49 -1.76 -1.56
C ALA A 57 -12.08 -2.24 -1.29
N TRP A 58 -11.60 -3.17 -2.11
CA TRP A 58 -10.21 -3.58 -2.02
C TRP A 58 -9.65 -3.78 -3.40
N VAL A 59 -8.35 -3.50 -3.51
CA VAL A 59 -7.60 -3.65 -4.75
C VAL A 59 -6.41 -4.53 -4.43
N SER A 60 -6.29 -5.64 -5.14
CA SER A 60 -5.08 -6.46 -5.09
C SER A 60 -4.31 -6.23 -6.37
N LEU A 61 -2.98 -6.19 -6.26
CA LEU A 61 -2.14 -5.93 -7.42
C LEU A 61 -0.71 -6.36 -7.13
N ASP A 62 0.08 -6.42 -8.19
CA ASP A 62 1.51 -6.60 -8.05
C ASP A 62 2.20 -5.28 -8.34
N GLU A 63 3.08 -4.86 -7.44
CA GLU A 63 3.92 -3.69 -7.61
C GLU A 63 5.29 -4.18 -8.02
N ASN A 64 5.67 -3.91 -9.25
CA ASN A 64 6.96 -4.33 -9.78
C ASN A 64 7.90 -3.14 -9.66
N LEU A 65 8.93 -3.30 -8.85
CA LEU A 65 9.88 -2.22 -8.58
C LEU A 65 11.12 -2.47 -9.40
N LEU A 66 11.55 -1.44 -10.13
CA LEU A 66 12.77 -1.48 -10.92
C LEU A 66 13.76 -0.49 -10.31
N GLY A 67 14.93 -0.99 -9.98
CA GLY A 67 16.00 -0.17 -9.41
C GLY A 67 17.33 -0.52 -10.03
N ASP A 68 18.39 0.09 -9.52
CA ASP A 68 19.73 -0.09 -10.06
C ASP A 68 20.23 -1.53 -9.92
N GLN A 69 19.74 -2.23 -8.93
CA GLN A 69 20.20 -3.59 -8.63
C GLN A 69 19.28 -4.65 -9.20
N GLY A 70 18.43 -4.27 -10.14
CA GLY A 70 17.45 -5.19 -10.69
C GLY A 70 16.07 -4.93 -10.14
N GLY A 71 15.18 -5.88 -10.32
CA GLY A 71 13.77 -5.72 -9.97
C GLY A 71 13.31 -6.64 -8.86
N SER A 72 12.21 -6.27 -8.25
CA SER A 72 11.51 -7.12 -7.30
C SER A 72 10.02 -6.87 -7.43
N THR A 73 9.24 -7.82 -6.94
CA THR A 73 7.79 -7.71 -7.00
C THR A 73 7.23 -7.78 -5.58
N VAL A 74 6.29 -6.89 -5.31
CA VAL A 74 5.57 -6.85 -4.04
C VAL A 74 4.11 -7.10 -4.35
N ALA A 75 3.53 -8.13 -3.70
CA ALA A 75 2.09 -8.34 -3.76
C ALA A 75 1.45 -7.40 -2.77
N ALA A 76 0.51 -6.59 -3.23
CA ALA A 76 -0.08 -5.54 -2.42
C ALA A 76 -1.60 -5.70 -2.34
N LEU A 77 -2.13 -5.36 -1.17
CA LEU A 77 -3.57 -5.30 -0.96
C LEU A 77 -3.88 -3.94 -0.36
N ASN A 78 -4.78 -3.20 -1.00
CA ASN A 78 -5.22 -1.90 -0.53
C ASN A 78 -6.69 -1.94 -0.20
N LEU A 79 -7.04 -1.46 0.98
CA LEU A 79 -8.42 -1.40 1.45
C LEU A 79 -8.88 0.04 1.49
N PHE A 80 -10.07 0.27 0.94
CA PHE A 80 -10.66 1.60 0.87
C PHE A 80 -12.01 1.59 1.57
N ALA A 81 -12.34 2.68 2.24
CA ALA A 81 -13.66 2.88 2.83
C ALA A 81 -14.25 4.17 2.26
N ARG A 82 -15.57 4.15 2.03
CA ARG A 82 -16.29 5.31 1.51
C ARG A 82 -16.90 6.07 2.67
N ASP A 83 -16.68 7.38 2.71
CA ASP A 83 -17.20 8.21 3.77
C ASP A 83 -18.66 8.62 3.49
N SER A 84 -19.22 9.40 4.41
CA SER A 84 -20.63 9.83 4.30
C SER A 84 -20.88 10.78 3.15
N HIS A 85 -19.82 11.34 2.56
CA HIS A 85 -19.92 12.21 1.40
C HIS A 85 -19.67 11.47 0.10
N GLY A 86 -19.57 10.16 0.13
CA GLY A 86 -19.35 9.35 -1.05
C GLY A 86 -17.92 9.29 -1.54
N GLN A 87 -16.96 9.74 -0.74
CA GLN A 87 -15.56 9.74 -1.14
C GLN A 87 -14.83 8.55 -0.56
N TRP A 88 -13.95 7.96 -1.35
CA TRP A 88 -13.18 6.79 -0.95
C TRP A 88 -11.84 7.22 -0.36
N HIS A 89 -11.48 6.58 0.75
CA HIS A 89 -10.20 6.82 1.42
C HIS A 89 -9.52 5.50 1.69
N LEU A 90 -8.21 5.48 1.54
CA LEU A 90 -7.40 4.30 1.84
C LEU A 90 -7.34 4.12 3.36
N VAL A 91 -7.73 2.96 3.83
CA VAL A 91 -7.69 2.65 5.28
C VAL A 91 -6.69 1.56 5.59
N GLY A 92 -6.25 0.81 4.59
CA GLY A 92 -5.28 -0.26 4.83
C GLY A 92 -4.43 -0.52 3.63
N HIS A 93 -3.18 -0.82 3.88
CA HIS A 93 -2.22 -1.20 2.85
C HIS A 93 -1.35 -2.30 3.40
N HIS A 94 -1.22 -3.37 2.65
CA HIS A 94 -0.34 -4.48 3.02
C HIS A 94 0.47 -4.87 1.80
N GLY A 95 1.79 -4.89 1.95
CA GLY A 95 2.69 -5.34 0.91
C GLY A 95 3.56 -6.47 1.41
N SER A 96 3.76 -7.46 0.57
CA SER A 96 4.67 -8.56 0.90
C SER A 96 5.50 -8.92 -0.32
N PRO A 97 6.77 -9.30 -0.11
CA PRO A 97 7.62 -9.64 -1.24
C PRO A 97 7.17 -10.96 -1.87
N VAL A 98 7.27 -11.02 -3.18
CA VAL A 98 7.00 -12.25 -3.92
C VAL A 98 8.33 -12.92 -4.20
N ASN A 99 8.44 -14.16 -3.76
CA ASN A 99 9.65 -14.93 -3.98
C ASN A 99 9.48 -15.76 -5.24
N LEU A 100 10.03 -15.27 -6.35
CA LEU A 100 9.90 -15.92 -7.64
C LEU A 100 11.00 -16.95 -7.89
N ALA A 101 11.93 -17.09 -6.97
CA ALA A 101 13.05 -18.02 -7.14
C ALA A 101 12.68 -19.46 -6.86
N ARG A 102 11.48 -19.67 -6.30
CA ARG A 102 11.10 -21.00 -5.98
C ARG A 102 10.44 -21.59 -7.09
N ASP A 103 10.56 -22.58 -7.39
CA ASP A 103 9.82 -23.16 -8.32
C ASP A 103 9.93 -24.31 -8.45
#